data_cd7c1e53af3ff0e7a4b60c9f2f05465b
#
_entry.id   cd7c1e53af3ff0e7a4b60c9f2f05465b
#
_cell.length_a   1.000
_cell.length_b   1.000
_cell.length_c   1.000
_cell.angle_alpha   90.00
_cell.angle_beta   90.00
_cell.angle_gamma   90.00
#
_symmetry.space_group_name_H-M   'P 1'
#
loop_
_entity.id
_entity.type
_entity.pdbx_description
1 polymer ?
#
loop_
_entity_poly.entity_id
_entity_poly.type
_entity_poly.pdbx_seq_one_letter_code
_entity_poly.pdbx_strand_id
1 'polypeptide(L)'
;MKEMNRLLDANINRVSEGIRVVEDVARFVYNQKEFSKELREKRHYLRKLFIQKDNDFLNSRDTKKDVGIEITKDSLLDKKSNIKHVVLGNFKRIQEGLRSIEEISKISCDYSISKEVEALRYSFYNLEKEFMGSLKPEIPLGLYGITAENFSKGRSNYEIVTEMIKSGIKIIQYREKFKSLREKLEEAKILCELCKKNNVLFIVNDHVDIALMVDADGVHVGQEDMPVSEIRKILGANKIIGLSTHSVEDADKAVLQDVDYIGV
;
A
#
# COMPACT_ATOMS: atom_id res chain seq x y z
N MET A 1 -27.01 24.15 -18.75
CA MET A 1 -26.40 23.02 -19.49
C MET A 1 -24.88 23.20 -19.66
N LYS A 2 -24.42 24.40 -20.11
CA LYS A 2 -22.98 24.67 -20.30
C LYS A 2 -22.17 24.52 -19.00
N GLU A 3 -22.68 25.04 -17.90
CA GLU A 3 -22.06 24.95 -16.58
C GLU A 3 -21.97 23.48 -16.09
N MET A 4 -23.00 22.69 -16.32
CA MET A 4 -23.03 21.26 -15.95
C MET A 4 -22.02 20.48 -16.80
N ASN A 5 -21.95 20.74 -18.11
CA ASN A 5 -20.96 20.10 -18.98
C ASN A 5 -19.53 20.47 -18.56
N ARG A 6 -19.24 21.74 -18.18
CA ARG A 6 -17.93 22.18 -17.66
C ARG A 6 -17.59 21.44 -16.37
N LEU A 7 -18.54 21.27 -15.46
CA LEU A 7 -18.35 20.58 -14.19
C LEU A 7 -18.10 19.09 -14.40
N LEU A 8 -18.85 18.44 -15.32
CA LEU A 8 -18.61 17.03 -15.69
C LEU A 8 -17.23 16.86 -16.33
N ASP A 9 -16.88 17.65 -17.33
CA ASP A 9 -15.58 17.58 -18.02
C ASP A 9 -14.41 17.71 -17.02
N ALA A 10 -14.46 18.70 -16.14
CA ALA A 10 -13.42 18.93 -15.15
C ALA A 10 -13.25 17.71 -14.21
N ASN A 11 -14.35 17.11 -13.73
CA ASN A 11 -14.27 15.98 -12.83
C ASN A 11 -13.91 14.67 -13.55
N ILE A 12 -14.39 14.43 -14.77
CA ILE A 12 -13.99 13.26 -15.59
C ILE A 12 -12.47 13.30 -15.86
N ASN A 13 -11.92 14.46 -16.19
CA ASN A 13 -10.48 14.61 -16.40
C ASN A 13 -9.72 14.38 -15.07
N ARG A 14 -10.13 15.00 -13.98
CA ARG A 14 -9.51 14.83 -12.65
C ARG A 14 -9.50 13.36 -12.19
N VAL A 15 -10.61 12.66 -12.38
CA VAL A 15 -10.71 11.22 -12.07
C VAL A 15 -9.79 10.41 -12.98
N SER A 16 -9.82 10.67 -14.29
CA SER A 16 -8.98 9.97 -15.27
C SER A 16 -7.49 10.16 -15.00
N GLU A 17 -7.06 11.35 -14.62
CA GLU A 17 -5.68 11.67 -14.22
C GLU A 17 -5.30 10.96 -12.92
N GLY A 18 -6.18 10.98 -11.92
CA GLY A 18 -5.96 10.25 -10.67
C GLY A 18 -5.78 8.75 -10.88
N ILE A 19 -6.66 8.14 -11.71
CA ILE A 19 -6.53 6.71 -12.08
C ILE A 19 -5.20 6.47 -12.79
N ARG A 20 -4.79 7.35 -13.70
CA ARG A 20 -3.53 7.21 -14.44
C ARG A 20 -2.31 7.23 -13.52
N VAL A 21 -2.29 8.12 -12.53
CA VAL A 21 -1.19 8.16 -11.54
C VAL A 21 -1.10 6.86 -10.75
N VAL A 22 -2.24 6.31 -10.29
CA VAL A 22 -2.24 5.03 -9.57
C VAL A 22 -1.85 3.87 -10.50
N GLU A 23 -2.32 3.85 -11.76
CA GLU A 23 -1.95 2.88 -12.80
C GLU A 23 -0.42 2.88 -13.03
N ASP A 24 0.20 4.05 -13.15
CA ASP A 24 1.63 4.17 -13.38
C ASP A 24 2.45 3.72 -12.14
N VAL A 25 2.00 4.04 -10.94
CA VAL A 25 2.62 3.53 -9.71
C VAL A 25 2.49 2.00 -9.60
N ALA A 26 1.30 1.45 -9.85
CA ALA A 26 1.09 0.01 -9.87
C ALA A 26 2.02 -0.69 -10.87
N ARG A 27 2.19 -0.10 -12.06
CA ARG A 27 2.97 -0.65 -13.17
C ARG A 27 4.48 -0.52 -12.96
N PHE A 28 4.97 0.68 -12.67
CA PHE A 28 6.39 1.00 -12.73
C PHE A 28 7.11 0.90 -11.39
N VAL A 29 6.38 1.06 -10.28
CA VAL A 29 6.97 0.98 -8.93
C VAL A 29 6.78 -0.41 -8.34
N TYR A 30 5.57 -0.96 -8.45
CA TYR A 30 5.23 -2.23 -7.80
C TYR A 30 5.13 -3.43 -8.74
N ASN A 31 5.27 -3.24 -10.08
CA ASN A 31 5.16 -4.29 -11.10
C ASN A 31 3.87 -5.14 -11.01
N GLN A 32 2.77 -4.55 -10.53
CA GLN A 32 1.49 -5.21 -10.32
C GLN A 32 0.64 -5.17 -11.60
N LYS A 33 0.80 -6.17 -12.44
CA LYS A 33 0.16 -6.25 -13.75
C LYS A 33 -1.37 -6.21 -13.68
N GLU A 34 -1.98 -6.99 -12.80
CA GLU A 34 -3.45 -7.13 -12.72
C GLU A 34 -4.10 -5.83 -12.23
N PHE A 35 -3.56 -5.19 -11.20
CA PHE A 35 -4.03 -3.86 -10.75
C PHE A 35 -3.87 -2.79 -11.85
N SER A 36 -2.75 -2.80 -12.57
CA SER A 36 -2.52 -1.86 -13.68
C SER A 36 -3.55 -2.05 -14.80
N LYS A 37 -3.88 -3.31 -15.13
CA LYS A 37 -4.89 -3.65 -16.12
C LYS A 37 -6.28 -3.19 -15.68
N GLU A 38 -6.70 -3.51 -14.45
CA GLU A 38 -8.00 -3.14 -13.91
C GLU A 38 -8.18 -1.62 -13.85
N LEU A 39 -7.18 -0.88 -13.36
CA LEU A 39 -7.19 0.59 -13.33
C LEU A 39 -7.37 1.17 -14.73
N ARG A 40 -6.64 0.64 -15.72
CA ARG A 40 -6.75 1.05 -17.12
C ARG A 40 -8.15 0.79 -17.68
N GLU A 41 -8.74 -0.38 -17.43
CA GLU A 41 -10.08 -0.73 -17.87
C GLU A 41 -11.13 0.21 -17.26
N LYS A 42 -11.07 0.49 -15.95
CA LYS A 42 -11.97 1.43 -15.28
C LYS A 42 -11.84 2.86 -15.81
N ARG A 43 -10.63 3.32 -16.14
CA ARG A 43 -10.40 4.63 -16.75
C ARG A 43 -11.03 4.73 -18.15
N HIS A 44 -10.88 3.69 -18.97
CA HIS A 44 -11.51 3.64 -20.30
C HIS A 44 -13.02 3.54 -20.18
N TYR A 45 -13.54 2.75 -19.24
CA TYR A 45 -14.96 2.64 -18.98
C TYR A 45 -15.60 3.99 -18.63
N LEU A 46 -15.03 4.73 -17.67
CA LEU A 46 -15.51 6.08 -17.33
C LEU A 46 -15.60 6.99 -18.56
N ARG A 47 -14.56 7.04 -19.39
CA ARG A 47 -14.55 7.87 -20.60
C ARG A 47 -15.63 7.43 -21.61
N LYS A 48 -15.82 6.12 -21.75
CA LYS A 48 -16.83 5.56 -22.66
C LYS A 48 -18.26 5.97 -22.28
N LEU A 49 -18.58 6.09 -20.99
CA LEU A 49 -19.91 6.54 -20.52
C LEU A 49 -20.31 7.93 -21.04
N PHE A 50 -19.33 8.78 -21.32
CA PHE A 50 -19.54 10.17 -21.70
C PHE A 50 -19.08 10.52 -23.12
N ILE A 51 -18.70 9.53 -23.93
CA ILE A 51 -18.09 9.73 -25.26
C ILE A 51 -18.98 10.58 -26.21
N GLN A 52 -20.28 10.50 -26.07
CA GLN A 52 -21.22 11.29 -26.88
C GLN A 52 -21.25 12.79 -26.52
N LYS A 53 -20.68 13.15 -25.36
CA LYS A 53 -20.61 14.54 -24.86
C LYS A 53 -19.25 15.22 -25.10
N ASP A 54 -18.29 14.58 -25.74
CA ASP A 54 -16.93 15.11 -25.90
C ASP A 54 -16.89 16.51 -26.55
N ASN A 55 -17.70 16.75 -27.58
CA ASN A 55 -17.79 18.07 -28.22
C ASN A 55 -18.42 19.13 -27.29
N ASP A 56 -19.43 18.77 -26.51
CA ASP A 56 -20.07 19.66 -25.56
C ASP A 56 -19.10 20.03 -24.43
N PHE A 57 -18.32 19.06 -23.97
CA PHE A 57 -17.28 19.25 -22.94
C PHE A 57 -16.20 20.20 -23.43
N LEU A 58 -15.65 19.99 -24.63
CA LEU A 58 -14.65 20.85 -25.21
C LEU A 58 -15.16 22.30 -25.34
N ASN A 59 -16.38 22.50 -25.83
CA ASN A 59 -17.00 23.81 -26.00
C ASN A 59 -17.37 24.50 -24.68
N SER A 60 -17.44 23.76 -23.57
CA SER A 60 -17.77 24.28 -22.23
C SER A 60 -16.57 24.74 -21.43
N ARG A 61 -15.33 24.39 -21.85
CA ARG A 61 -14.09 24.71 -21.13
C ARG A 61 -13.86 26.21 -21.04
N ASP A 62 -13.53 26.68 -19.84
CA ASP A 62 -13.10 28.06 -19.58
C ASP A 62 -12.08 28.04 -18.42
N THR A 63 -10.82 27.80 -18.77
CA THR A 63 -9.72 27.74 -17.80
C THR A 63 -9.29 29.15 -17.33
N LYS A 64 -9.51 30.19 -18.13
CA LYS A 64 -9.10 31.56 -17.79
C LYS A 64 -9.93 32.18 -16.65
N LYS A 65 -11.16 31.67 -16.43
CA LYS A 65 -12.09 32.10 -15.37
C LYS A 65 -12.20 31.10 -14.24
N ASP A 66 -11.23 30.21 -14.11
CA ASP A 66 -11.23 29.22 -13.03
C ASP A 66 -10.64 29.82 -11.76
N VAL A 67 -11.51 30.16 -10.80
CA VAL A 67 -11.14 30.70 -9.49
C VAL A 67 -10.29 29.74 -8.66
N GLY A 68 -10.33 28.45 -8.96
CA GLY A 68 -9.53 27.41 -8.26
C GLY A 68 -8.02 27.56 -8.48
N ILE A 69 -7.59 28.16 -9.59
CA ILE A 69 -6.16 28.39 -9.90
C ILE A 69 -5.53 29.35 -8.89
N GLU A 70 -6.26 30.37 -8.44
CA GLU A 70 -5.75 31.35 -7.47
C GLU A 70 -5.67 30.76 -6.06
N ILE A 71 -6.62 29.88 -5.70
CA ILE A 71 -6.70 29.27 -4.36
C ILE A 71 -5.55 28.29 -4.11
N THR A 72 -5.04 27.62 -5.15
CA THR A 72 -4.02 26.56 -5.00
C THR A 72 -2.58 27.08 -5.01
N LYS A 73 -2.33 28.35 -5.41
CA LYS A 73 -0.97 28.88 -5.58
C LYS A 73 -0.09 28.82 -4.32
N ASP A 74 -0.67 28.95 -3.14
CA ASP A 74 0.06 29.03 -1.86
C ASP A 74 -0.22 27.85 -0.91
N SER A 75 -0.85 26.78 -1.40
CA SER A 75 -1.24 25.65 -0.54
C SER A 75 -0.10 24.65 -0.36
N LEU A 76 0.38 24.50 0.88
CA LEU A 76 1.31 23.44 1.30
C LEU A 76 0.62 22.09 1.55
N LEU A 77 -0.71 22.03 1.43
CA LEU A 77 -1.54 20.85 1.73
C LEU A 77 -1.28 19.66 0.78
N ASP A 78 -0.75 19.93 -0.42
CA ASP A 78 -0.49 18.90 -1.43
C ASP A 78 0.91 18.24 -1.33
N LYS A 79 1.71 18.59 -0.30
CA LYS A 79 3.03 17.99 -0.12
C LYS A 79 2.90 16.50 0.23
N LYS A 80 3.48 15.63 -0.59
CA LYS A 80 3.52 14.18 -0.38
C LYS A 80 4.90 13.78 0.12
N SER A 81 4.99 12.89 1.11
CA SER A 81 6.25 12.46 1.72
C SER A 81 6.77 11.14 1.15
N ASN A 82 5.90 10.31 0.56
CA ASN A 82 6.25 9.04 -0.05
C ASN A 82 5.23 8.60 -1.11
N ILE A 83 5.54 7.54 -1.84
CA ILE A 83 4.69 6.98 -2.90
C ILE A 83 3.33 6.53 -2.37
N LYS A 84 3.26 5.96 -1.17
CA LYS A 84 2.01 5.54 -0.54
C LYS A 84 1.04 6.72 -0.37
N HIS A 85 1.54 7.89 0.06
CA HIS A 85 0.74 9.11 0.15
C HIS A 85 0.29 9.64 -1.22
N VAL A 86 1.10 9.44 -2.29
CA VAL A 86 0.68 9.76 -3.66
C VAL A 86 -0.51 8.89 -4.07
N VAL A 87 -0.42 7.58 -3.83
CA VAL A 87 -1.48 6.62 -4.17
C VAL A 87 -2.77 6.93 -3.40
N LEU A 88 -2.71 7.06 -2.07
CA LEU A 88 -3.88 7.38 -1.24
C LEU A 88 -4.55 8.68 -1.66
N GLY A 89 -3.76 9.74 -1.90
CA GLY A 89 -4.29 11.03 -2.34
C GLY A 89 -4.99 10.95 -3.70
N ASN A 90 -4.51 10.09 -4.61
CA ASN A 90 -5.16 9.90 -5.89
C ASN A 90 -6.41 9.02 -5.80
N PHE A 91 -6.44 7.97 -4.95
CA PHE A 91 -7.68 7.25 -4.68
C PHE A 91 -8.77 8.17 -4.11
N LYS A 92 -8.45 9.07 -3.17
CA LYS A 92 -9.40 10.08 -2.65
C LYS A 92 -9.89 11.00 -3.76
N ARG A 93 -8.99 11.53 -4.59
CA ARG A 93 -9.34 12.37 -5.74
C ARG A 93 -10.27 11.66 -6.73
N ILE A 94 -10.06 10.36 -6.98
CA ILE A 94 -10.92 9.53 -7.82
C ILE A 94 -12.32 9.41 -7.20
N GLN A 95 -12.41 9.04 -5.93
CA GLN A 95 -13.68 8.82 -5.22
C GLN A 95 -14.51 10.10 -5.12
N GLU A 96 -13.89 11.22 -4.77
CA GLU A 96 -14.53 12.55 -4.69
C GLU A 96 -15.00 13.04 -6.06
N GLY A 97 -14.17 12.88 -7.09
CA GLY A 97 -14.53 13.24 -8.46
C GLY A 97 -15.67 12.38 -8.99
N LEU A 98 -15.65 11.07 -8.75
CA LEU A 98 -16.77 10.16 -9.12
C LEU A 98 -18.06 10.55 -8.38
N ARG A 99 -18.00 10.95 -7.09
CA ARG A 99 -19.17 11.43 -6.38
C ARG A 99 -19.75 12.68 -7.03
N SER A 100 -18.91 13.62 -7.42
CA SER A 100 -19.34 14.83 -8.12
C SER A 100 -20.00 14.50 -9.48
N ILE A 101 -19.41 13.60 -10.27
CA ILE A 101 -19.97 13.15 -11.55
C ILE A 101 -21.32 12.46 -11.32
N GLU A 102 -21.44 11.57 -10.34
CA GLU A 102 -22.68 10.89 -9.97
C GLU A 102 -23.82 11.87 -9.70
N GLU A 103 -23.60 12.87 -8.84
CA GLU A 103 -24.62 13.85 -8.48
C GLU A 103 -25.06 14.71 -9.67
N ILE A 104 -24.10 15.17 -10.48
CA ILE A 104 -24.42 16.02 -11.63
C ILE A 104 -25.12 15.23 -12.74
N SER A 105 -24.74 13.96 -12.92
CA SER A 105 -25.39 13.09 -13.91
C SER A 105 -26.87 12.87 -13.63
N LYS A 106 -27.31 12.94 -12.37
CA LYS A 106 -28.75 12.87 -12.00
C LYS A 106 -29.59 14.00 -12.61
N ILE A 107 -28.95 15.14 -12.93
CA ILE A 107 -29.61 16.35 -13.44
C ILE A 107 -29.40 16.51 -14.95
N SER A 108 -28.22 16.16 -15.45
CA SER A 108 -27.75 16.53 -16.80
C SER A 108 -27.60 15.35 -17.77
N CYS A 109 -27.79 14.12 -17.28
CA CYS A 109 -27.64 12.88 -18.06
C CYS A 109 -28.84 11.96 -17.86
N ASP A 110 -28.81 10.79 -18.51
CA ASP A 110 -29.69 9.68 -18.15
C ASP A 110 -29.38 9.19 -16.73
N TYR A 111 -30.42 8.90 -15.95
CA TYR A 111 -30.26 8.39 -14.57
C TYR A 111 -29.48 7.09 -14.52
N SER A 112 -29.53 6.27 -15.57
CA SER A 112 -28.70 5.05 -15.68
C SER A 112 -27.21 5.34 -15.59
N ILE A 113 -26.72 6.42 -16.20
CA ILE A 113 -25.31 6.84 -16.14
C ILE A 113 -24.91 7.16 -14.69
N SER A 114 -25.79 7.82 -13.94
CA SER A 114 -25.54 8.09 -12.51
C SER A 114 -25.33 6.79 -11.72
N LYS A 115 -26.12 5.74 -12.02
CA LYS A 115 -26.00 4.42 -11.35
C LYS A 115 -24.72 3.68 -11.75
N GLU A 116 -24.28 3.79 -12.99
CA GLU A 116 -23.02 3.22 -13.45
C GLU A 116 -21.82 3.92 -12.81
N VAL A 117 -21.86 5.24 -12.65
CA VAL A 117 -20.83 6.01 -11.94
C VAL A 117 -20.82 5.67 -10.43
N GLU A 118 -22.00 5.49 -9.81
CA GLU A 118 -22.11 5.02 -8.42
C GLU A 118 -21.43 3.66 -8.24
N ALA A 119 -21.73 2.69 -9.10
CA ALA A 119 -21.11 1.36 -9.07
C ALA A 119 -19.60 1.43 -9.27
N LEU A 120 -19.13 2.27 -10.20
CA LEU A 120 -17.72 2.51 -10.43
C LEU A 120 -17.05 3.10 -9.16
N ARG A 121 -17.67 4.04 -8.47
CA ARG A 121 -17.14 4.63 -7.23
C ARG A 121 -16.99 3.59 -6.13
N TYR A 122 -17.98 2.72 -5.91
CA TYR A 122 -17.86 1.63 -4.93
C TYR A 122 -16.76 0.63 -5.30
N SER A 123 -16.57 0.36 -6.60
CA SER A 123 -15.46 -0.51 -7.03
C SER A 123 -14.09 0.09 -6.69
N PHE A 124 -13.93 1.43 -6.69
CA PHE A 124 -12.69 2.08 -6.29
C PHE A 124 -12.44 2.06 -4.77
N TYR A 125 -13.47 1.95 -3.91
CA TYR A 125 -13.24 1.70 -2.48
C TYR A 125 -12.63 0.33 -2.24
N ASN A 126 -13.14 -0.70 -2.93
CA ASN A 126 -12.59 -2.05 -2.84
C ASN A 126 -11.16 -2.12 -3.40
N LEU A 127 -10.95 -1.52 -4.58
CA LEU A 127 -9.65 -1.50 -5.24
C LEU A 127 -8.60 -0.75 -4.39
N GLU A 128 -8.96 0.36 -3.74
CA GLU A 128 -8.08 1.06 -2.79
C GLU A 128 -7.65 0.12 -1.66
N LYS A 129 -8.60 -0.57 -1.03
CA LYS A 129 -8.33 -1.49 0.08
C LYS A 129 -7.40 -2.63 -0.36
N GLU A 130 -7.70 -3.25 -1.50
CA GLU A 130 -6.91 -4.38 -2.04
C GLU A 130 -5.51 -3.92 -2.45
N PHE A 131 -5.41 -2.82 -3.20
CA PHE A 131 -4.13 -2.28 -3.64
C PHE A 131 -3.25 -1.88 -2.45
N MET A 132 -3.80 -1.14 -1.48
CA MET A 132 -3.05 -0.73 -0.29
C MET A 132 -2.61 -1.93 0.56
N GLY A 133 -3.45 -2.96 0.65
CA GLY A 133 -3.12 -4.23 1.33
C GLY A 133 -2.08 -5.07 0.60
N SER A 134 -1.88 -4.85 -0.70
CA SER A 134 -0.86 -5.55 -1.51
C SER A 134 0.52 -4.88 -1.47
N LEU A 135 0.63 -3.68 -0.89
CA LEU A 135 1.89 -2.96 -0.84
C LEU A 135 2.79 -3.51 0.27
N LYS A 136 4.03 -3.82 -0.11
CA LYS A 136 5.07 -4.20 0.85
C LYS A 136 5.32 -3.06 1.84
N PRO A 137 5.48 -3.33 3.16
CA PRO A 137 5.86 -2.31 4.11
C PRO A 137 7.25 -1.73 3.79
N GLU A 138 7.41 -0.42 3.98
CA GLU A 138 8.74 0.21 3.90
C GLU A 138 9.56 -0.14 5.16
N ILE A 139 10.79 -0.61 4.95
CA ILE A 139 11.70 -0.93 6.05
C ILE A 139 12.23 0.40 6.61
N PRO A 140 11.96 0.73 7.90
CA PRO A 140 12.39 1.99 8.47
C PRO A 140 13.91 1.99 8.71
N LEU A 141 14.52 3.15 8.50
CA LEU A 141 15.90 3.38 8.93
C LEU A 141 15.97 3.56 10.46
N GLY A 142 16.98 3.00 11.09
CA GLY A 142 17.23 3.16 12.52
C GLY A 142 17.61 1.86 13.22
N LEU A 143 17.23 1.74 14.50
CA LEU A 143 17.52 0.56 15.29
C LEU A 143 16.60 -0.61 14.91
N TYR A 144 17.21 -1.78 14.74
CA TYR A 144 16.55 -3.06 14.52
C TYR A 144 16.59 -3.86 15.81
N GLY A 145 15.44 -4.07 16.46
CA GLY A 145 15.34 -4.84 17.70
C GLY A 145 15.26 -6.33 17.44
N ILE A 146 15.98 -7.15 18.20
CA ILE A 146 15.90 -8.61 18.15
C ILE A 146 15.61 -9.13 19.56
N THR A 147 14.58 -9.98 19.68
CA THR A 147 14.28 -10.63 20.96
C THR A 147 15.12 -11.88 21.14
N ALA A 148 15.48 -12.16 22.39
CA ALA A 148 16.09 -13.41 22.82
C ALA A 148 15.92 -13.55 24.33
N GLU A 149 14.89 -14.28 24.78
CA GLU A 149 14.52 -14.32 26.21
C GLU A 149 15.64 -14.81 27.12
N ASN A 150 16.44 -15.78 26.65
CA ASN A 150 17.60 -16.28 27.41
C ASN A 150 18.69 -15.21 27.66
N PHE A 151 18.70 -14.11 26.94
CA PHE A 151 19.61 -12.97 27.15
C PHE A 151 18.95 -11.77 27.83
N SER A 152 17.65 -11.87 28.14
CA SER A 152 16.84 -10.76 28.64
C SER A 152 16.96 -10.50 30.14
N LYS A 153 17.82 -11.26 30.86
CA LYS A 153 17.99 -11.20 32.32
C LYS A 153 16.67 -11.43 33.08
N GLY A 154 15.91 -12.43 32.63
CA GLY A 154 14.65 -12.86 33.28
C GLY A 154 13.41 -12.06 32.87
N ARG A 155 13.53 -11.10 31.93
CA ARG A 155 12.37 -10.41 31.37
C ARG A 155 11.76 -11.23 30.22
N SER A 156 10.45 -11.23 30.13
CA SER A 156 9.71 -11.85 29.03
C SER A 156 9.90 -11.08 27.71
N ASN A 157 9.70 -11.76 26.58
CA ASN A 157 9.70 -11.08 25.28
C ASN A 157 8.63 -9.98 25.19
N TYR A 158 7.50 -10.11 25.88
CA TYR A 158 6.47 -9.06 25.94
C TYR A 158 6.98 -7.78 26.61
N GLU A 159 7.68 -7.91 27.75
CA GLU A 159 8.29 -6.76 28.45
C GLU A 159 9.35 -6.09 27.57
N ILE A 160 10.24 -6.91 26.95
CA ILE A 160 11.30 -6.42 26.06
C ILE A 160 10.73 -5.67 24.87
N VAL A 161 9.76 -6.24 24.17
CA VAL A 161 9.13 -5.61 23.00
C VAL A 161 8.41 -4.32 23.40
N THR A 162 7.73 -4.33 24.56
CA THR A 162 7.09 -3.12 25.08
C THR A 162 8.08 -1.98 25.31
N GLU A 163 9.26 -2.28 25.88
CA GLU A 163 10.31 -1.28 26.10
C GLU A 163 10.98 -0.83 24.80
N MET A 164 11.21 -1.76 23.86
CA MET A 164 11.71 -1.42 22.52
C MET A 164 10.77 -0.43 21.80
N ILE A 165 9.47 -0.67 21.85
CA ILE A 165 8.44 0.22 21.26
C ILE A 165 8.47 1.59 21.93
N LYS A 166 8.50 1.66 23.27
CA LYS A 166 8.58 2.92 24.03
C LYS A 166 9.87 3.71 23.70
N SER A 167 10.95 3.01 23.38
CA SER A 167 12.24 3.59 22.98
C SER A 167 12.28 4.06 21.54
N GLY A 168 11.16 3.91 20.78
CA GLY A 168 11.04 4.39 19.41
C GLY A 168 11.54 3.44 18.33
N ILE A 169 11.86 2.18 18.66
CA ILE A 169 12.21 1.15 17.67
C ILE A 169 11.02 0.89 16.76
N LYS A 170 11.25 0.82 15.45
CA LYS A 170 10.23 0.70 14.42
C LYS A 170 10.20 -0.65 13.69
N ILE A 171 11.18 -1.51 13.96
CA ILE A 171 11.24 -2.87 13.42
C ILE A 171 11.79 -3.81 14.49
N ILE A 172 11.09 -4.91 14.74
CA ILE A 172 11.42 -5.89 15.77
C ILE A 172 11.36 -7.29 15.17
N GLN A 173 12.45 -8.05 15.36
CA GLN A 173 12.52 -9.46 15.03
C GLN A 173 12.23 -10.29 16.27
N TYR A 174 11.21 -11.13 16.19
CA TYR A 174 10.94 -12.17 17.18
C TYR A 174 11.81 -13.38 16.90
N ARG A 175 12.80 -13.60 17.76
CA ARG A 175 13.76 -14.70 17.65
C ARG A 175 13.78 -15.50 18.95
N GLU A 176 13.24 -16.72 18.88
CA GLU A 176 13.20 -17.62 20.03
C GLU A 176 13.64 -19.04 19.61
N LYS A 177 14.73 -19.52 20.22
CA LYS A 177 15.33 -20.80 19.81
C LYS A 177 14.85 -21.99 20.62
N PHE A 178 14.50 -21.77 21.89
CA PHE A 178 14.32 -22.88 22.86
C PHE A 178 12.85 -23.23 23.17
N LYS A 179 11.89 -22.38 22.78
CA LYS A 179 10.46 -22.63 22.96
C LYS A 179 9.97 -23.63 21.92
N SER A 180 8.94 -24.39 22.27
CA SER A 180 8.19 -25.23 21.31
C SER A 180 7.50 -24.36 20.24
N LEU A 181 7.16 -24.95 19.09
CA LEU A 181 6.41 -24.24 18.03
C LEU A 181 5.08 -23.68 18.53
N ARG A 182 4.39 -24.40 19.43
CA ARG A 182 3.14 -23.94 20.04
C ARG A 182 3.36 -22.67 20.85
N GLU A 183 4.34 -22.67 21.75
CA GLU A 183 4.66 -21.51 22.58
C GLU A 183 5.10 -20.32 21.72
N LYS A 184 5.93 -20.57 20.70
CA LYS A 184 6.34 -19.54 19.73
C LYS A 184 5.14 -18.91 19.02
N LEU A 185 4.18 -19.73 18.56
CA LEU A 185 2.99 -19.25 17.87
C LEU A 185 2.10 -18.40 18.78
N GLU A 186 1.86 -18.85 20.02
CA GLU A 186 1.05 -18.12 20.99
C GLU A 186 1.69 -16.78 21.36
N GLU A 187 2.98 -16.77 21.63
CA GLU A 187 3.72 -15.55 21.92
C GLU A 187 3.80 -14.61 20.71
N ALA A 188 4.09 -15.14 19.51
CA ALA A 188 4.15 -14.34 18.29
C ALA A 188 2.82 -13.64 17.96
N LYS A 189 1.67 -14.25 18.23
CA LYS A 189 0.36 -13.61 18.09
C LYS A 189 0.25 -12.35 18.95
N ILE A 190 0.59 -12.47 20.22
CA ILE A 190 0.52 -11.34 21.19
C ILE A 190 1.47 -10.22 20.77
N LEU A 191 2.71 -10.58 20.42
CA LEU A 191 3.74 -9.60 20.05
C LEU A 191 3.44 -8.91 18.70
N CYS A 192 2.91 -9.67 17.73
CA CYS A 192 2.50 -9.13 16.44
C CYS A 192 1.38 -8.09 16.61
N GLU A 193 0.35 -8.40 17.40
CA GLU A 193 -0.72 -7.44 17.71
C GLU A 193 -0.19 -6.19 18.43
N LEU A 194 0.72 -6.36 19.38
CA LEU A 194 1.35 -5.26 20.09
C LEU A 194 2.12 -4.34 19.12
N CYS A 195 2.91 -4.93 18.23
CA CYS A 195 3.66 -4.19 17.20
C CYS A 195 2.72 -3.47 16.21
N LYS A 196 1.68 -4.14 15.70
CA LYS A 196 0.67 -3.55 14.80
C LYS A 196 -0.03 -2.34 15.43
N LYS A 197 -0.45 -2.44 16.69
CA LYS A 197 -1.09 -1.32 17.43
C LYS A 197 -0.19 -0.09 17.56
N ASN A 198 1.13 -0.28 17.52
CA ASN A 198 2.11 0.79 17.68
C ASN A 198 2.82 1.19 16.37
N ASN A 199 2.37 0.69 15.21
CA ASN A 199 2.98 0.91 13.89
C ASN A 199 4.47 0.52 13.86
N VAL A 200 4.80 -0.64 14.43
CA VAL A 200 6.13 -1.26 14.44
C VAL A 200 6.09 -2.50 13.58
N LEU A 201 7.06 -2.67 12.69
CA LEU A 201 7.17 -3.87 11.86
C LEU A 201 7.57 -5.08 12.70
N PHE A 202 6.86 -6.19 12.48
CA PHE A 202 7.10 -7.44 13.18
C PHE A 202 7.63 -8.51 12.23
N ILE A 203 8.86 -8.95 12.45
CA ILE A 203 9.57 -9.96 11.67
C ILE A 203 9.70 -11.23 12.50
N VAL A 204 9.39 -12.39 11.92
CA VAL A 204 9.58 -13.68 12.58
C VAL A 204 10.87 -14.32 12.10
N ASN A 205 11.69 -14.82 13.03
CA ASN A 205 12.93 -15.51 12.69
C ASN A 205 12.66 -16.96 12.31
N ASP A 206 13.23 -17.46 11.19
CA ASP A 206 13.24 -18.84 10.66
C ASP A 206 11.84 -19.42 10.30
N HIS A 207 10.82 -19.14 11.08
CA HIS A 207 9.51 -19.79 11.00
C HIS A 207 8.52 -19.10 10.05
N VAL A 208 8.56 -19.49 8.78
CA VAL A 208 7.67 -18.98 7.71
C VAL A 208 6.19 -19.28 8.00
N ASP A 209 5.91 -20.46 8.56
CA ASP A 209 4.58 -20.90 8.98
C ASP A 209 3.99 -20.00 10.08
N ILE A 210 4.77 -19.70 11.12
CA ILE A 210 4.35 -18.77 12.18
C ILE A 210 4.12 -17.38 11.61
N ALA A 211 5.04 -16.86 10.79
CA ALA A 211 4.89 -15.55 10.17
C ALA A 211 3.59 -15.43 9.38
N LEU A 212 3.22 -16.47 8.62
CA LEU A 212 1.97 -16.51 7.88
C LEU A 212 0.75 -16.54 8.81
N MET A 213 0.77 -17.41 9.85
CA MET A 213 -0.34 -17.58 10.77
C MET A 213 -0.67 -16.34 11.60
N VAL A 214 0.36 -15.55 11.97
CA VAL A 214 0.16 -14.31 12.75
C VAL A 214 0.03 -13.07 11.87
N ASP A 215 0.12 -13.24 10.55
CA ASP A 215 0.15 -12.14 9.57
C ASP A 215 1.27 -11.13 9.92
N ALA A 216 2.48 -11.63 10.20
CA ALA A 216 3.66 -10.80 10.41
C ALA A 216 4.02 -9.99 9.17
N ASP A 217 4.78 -8.91 9.34
CA ASP A 217 5.24 -8.09 8.20
C ASP A 217 6.30 -8.81 7.36
N GLY A 218 6.98 -9.81 7.92
CA GLY A 218 7.94 -10.64 7.19
C GLY A 218 8.64 -11.69 8.01
N VAL A 219 9.67 -12.29 7.40
CA VAL A 219 10.57 -13.26 8.02
C VAL A 219 12.03 -12.84 7.86
N HIS A 220 12.87 -13.32 8.76
CA HIS A 220 14.33 -13.29 8.63
C HIS A 220 14.87 -14.72 8.72
N VAL A 221 15.68 -15.13 7.74
CA VAL A 221 16.20 -16.48 7.63
C VAL A 221 17.71 -16.51 7.48
N GLY A 222 18.33 -17.61 7.83
CA GLY A 222 19.76 -17.87 7.60
C GLY A 222 20.01 -18.63 6.29
N GLN A 223 21.28 -18.92 6.01
CA GLN A 223 21.73 -19.62 4.79
C GLN A 223 21.30 -21.08 4.73
N GLU A 224 21.08 -21.72 5.88
CA GLU A 224 20.69 -23.13 6.02
C GLU A 224 19.17 -23.33 6.14
N ASP A 225 18.41 -22.23 6.19
CA ASP A 225 16.96 -22.27 6.29
C ASP A 225 16.29 -22.49 4.92
N MET A 226 14.96 -22.36 4.87
CA MET A 226 14.20 -22.48 3.62
C MET A 226 14.69 -21.46 2.58
N PRO A 227 14.92 -21.87 1.30
CA PRO A 227 15.37 -20.97 0.26
C PRO A 227 14.43 -19.78 0.05
N VAL A 228 14.99 -18.58 -0.15
CA VAL A 228 14.25 -17.34 -0.35
C VAL A 228 13.16 -17.45 -1.43
N SER A 229 13.48 -18.13 -2.54
CA SER A 229 12.52 -18.36 -3.64
C SER A 229 11.27 -19.16 -3.21
N GLU A 230 11.43 -20.11 -2.30
CA GLU A 230 10.30 -20.89 -1.76
C GLU A 230 9.53 -20.09 -0.72
N ILE A 231 10.23 -19.35 0.13
CA ILE A 231 9.60 -18.43 1.09
C ILE A 231 8.75 -17.39 0.34
N ARG A 232 9.26 -16.81 -0.74
CA ARG A 232 8.54 -15.83 -1.55
C ARG A 232 7.27 -16.40 -2.17
N LYS A 233 7.26 -17.66 -2.58
CA LYS A 233 6.05 -18.34 -3.07
C LYS A 233 4.98 -18.51 -1.98
N ILE A 234 5.40 -18.75 -0.73
CA ILE A 234 4.49 -18.95 0.40
C ILE A 234 3.95 -17.62 0.91
N LEU A 235 4.83 -16.63 1.13
CA LEU A 235 4.47 -15.35 1.75
C LEU A 235 3.91 -14.32 0.76
N GLY A 236 4.15 -14.51 -0.54
CA GLY A 236 3.77 -13.53 -1.57
C GLY A 236 4.72 -12.34 -1.65
N ALA A 237 4.43 -11.42 -2.58
CA ALA A 237 5.30 -10.29 -2.90
C ALA A 237 5.29 -9.15 -1.87
N ASN A 238 4.28 -9.11 -1.00
CA ASN A 238 4.03 -8.00 -0.07
C ASN A 238 4.63 -8.20 1.33
N LYS A 239 5.28 -9.33 1.60
CA LYS A 239 5.98 -9.59 2.87
C LYS A 239 7.48 -9.33 2.75
N ILE A 240 8.08 -8.90 3.84
CA ILE A 240 9.52 -8.64 3.94
C ILE A 240 10.26 -9.97 4.12
N ILE A 241 11.35 -10.17 3.38
CA ILE A 241 12.28 -11.29 3.59
C ILE A 241 13.67 -10.70 3.87
N GLY A 242 14.19 -10.97 5.05
CA GLY A 242 15.58 -10.72 5.43
C GLY A 242 16.41 -11.99 5.32
N LEU A 243 17.66 -11.87 4.92
CA LEU A 243 18.62 -12.98 4.83
C LEU A 243 19.91 -12.67 5.58
N SER A 244 20.32 -13.55 6.49
CA SER A 244 21.64 -13.47 7.14
C SER A 244 22.76 -13.73 6.13
N THR A 245 23.81 -12.93 6.17
CA THR A 245 25.03 -13.11 5.36
C THR A 245 26.25 -13.09 6.27
N HIS A 246 27.26 -13.94 5.99
CA HIS A 246 28.45 -14.10 6.81
C HIS A 246 29.73 -13.85 6.02
N SER A 247 29.61 -13.55 4.74
CA SER A 247 30.71 -13.24 3.83
C SER A 247 30.27 -12.26 2.75
N VAL A 248 31.23 -11.68 2.03
CA VAL A 248 30.98 -10.84 0.85
C VAL A 248 30.29 -11.66 -0.25
N GLU A 249 30.72 -12.91 -0.43
CA GLU A 249 30.12 -13.84 -1.40
C GLU A 249 28.65 -14.13 -1.09
N ASP A 250 28.25 -14.24 0.19
CA ASP A 250 26.86 -14.40 0.57
C ASP A 250 26.05 -13.15 0.25
N ALA A 251 26.62 -11.97 0.52
CA ALA A 251 25.96 -10.70 0.21
C ALA A 251 25.75 -10.53 -1.30
N ASP A 252 26.76 -10.87 -2.13
CA ASP A 252 26.66 -10.82 -3.59
C ASP A 252 25.59 -11.79 -4.13
N LYS A 253 25.52 -12.99 -3.55
CA LYS A 253 24.45 -13.95 -3.90
C LYS A 253 23.07 -13.44 -3.47
N ALA A 254 22.96 -12.78 -2.30
CA ALA A 254 21.70 -12.25 -1.79
C ALA A 254 21.12 -11.16 -2.72
N VAL A 255 21.97 -10.33 -3.36
CA VAL A 255 21.55 -9.32 -4.36
C VAL A 255 20.79 -9.92 -5.54
N LEU A 256 21.12 -11.18 -5.91
CA LEU A 256 20.46 -11.91 -7.00
C LEU A 256 19.17 -12.60 -6.59
N GLN A 257 18.82 -12.56 -5.28
CA GLN A 257 17.62 -13.15 -4.73
C GLN A 257 16.58 -12.05 -4.41
N ASP A 258 15.30 -12.43 -4.33
CA ASP A 258 14.22 -11.48 -3.97
C ASP A 258 14.17 -11.26 -2.45
N VAL A 259 15.29 -10.76 -1.89
CA VAL A 259 15.39 -10.33 -0.48
C VAL A 259 15.20 -8.82 -0.35
N ASP A 260 14.72 -8.38 0.81
CA ASP A 260 14.44 -6.98 1.08
C ASP A 260 15.55 -6.31 1.89
N TYR A 261 16.28 -7.10 2.67
CA TYR A 261 17.47 -6.67 3.40
C TYR A 261 18.35 -7.86 3.75
N ILE A 262 19.62 -7.59 4.03
CA ILE A 262 20.57 -8.57 4.54
C ILE A 262 20.97 -8.22 5.99
N GLY A 263 21.24 -9.26 6.79
CA GLY A 263 21.86 -9.16 8.10
C GLY A 263 23.34 -9.55 7.98
N VAL A 264 24.23 -8.71 8.45
CA VAL A 264 25.70 -8.91 8.40
C VAL A 264 26.25 -9.17 9.78
#